data_c3a473869ca73e51f712ab2c8132648f
#
_entry.id   c3a473869ca73e51f712ab2c8132648f
#
_cell.length_a   1.000
_cell.length_b   1.000
_cell.length_c   1.000
_cell.angle_alpha   90.00
_cell.angle_beta   90.00
_cell.angle_gamma   90.00
#
_symmetry.space_group_name_H-M   'P 1'
#
loop_
_entity.id
_entity.type
_entity.pdbx_description
1 polymer ?
#
loop_
_entity_poly.entity_id
_entity_poly.type
_entity_poly.pdbx_seq_one_letter_code
_entity_poly.pdbx_strand_id
1 'polypeptide(L)'
;LTGGALTYIQEEPVQKVLSERYGVPVWIGNDAKCAGSAEVGYGALKDVQDSVAIILGTGIGGCLIKDKKVHNGRRFSAGEVSCLYTNNTYPADYHGLWAFTSGIAGLLGLVQKYLETDEKYSGEQIFEMANSGNEKVLAALDEFCFYIALQLYNIQAIFDPEKFAIGGGISAQPLLIEKINEQYKKLF
;
A
#
# COMPACT_ATOMS: atom_id res chain seq x y z
N LEU A 1 20.09 -7.84 3.82
CA LEU A 1 19.00 -7.04 3.25
C LEU A 1 18.81 -7.44 1.80
N THR A 2 17.64 -7.89 1.46
CA THR A 2 17.26 -8.07 0.05
C THR A 2 16.74 -6.73 -0.46
N GLY A 3 17.21 -6.27 -1.63
CA GLY A 3 16.83 -4.98 -2.19
C GLY A 3 15.41 -4.94 -2.79
N GLY A 4 14.57 -5.95 -2.52
CA GLY A 4 13.24 -6.08 -3.12
C GLY A 4 13.33 -6.03 -4.65
N ALA A 5 12.66 -5.06 -5.27
CA ALA A 5 12.71 -4.85 -6.72
C ALA A 5 14.07 -4.32 -7.21
N LEU A 6 14.93 -3.80 -6.32
CA LEU A 6 16.24 -3.23 -6.64
C LEU A 6 17.34 -4.31 -6.58
N THR A 7 17.31 -5.21 -7.55
CA THR A 7 18.22 -6.39 -7.56
C THR A 7 19.70 -6.04 -7.60
N TYR A 8 20.05 -4.87 -8.13
CA TYR A 8 21.42 -4.40 -8.24
C TYR A 8 22.09 -3.95 -6.92
N ILE A 9 21.30 -3.81 -5.84
CA ILE A 9 21.82 -3.50 -4.50
C ILE A 9 21.68 -4.67 -3.52
N GLN A 10 21.31 -5.84 -4.01
CA GLN A 10 21.23 -7.05 -3.17
C GLN A 10 22.62 -7.39 -2.63
N GLU A 11 22.65 -7.67 -1.31
CA GLU A 11 23.88 -8.02 -0.57
C GLU A 11 24.94 -6.91 -0.49
N GLU A 12 24.73 -5.78 -1.16
CA GLU A 12 25.65 -4.64 -1.06
C GLU A 12 25.57 -3.97 0.32
N PRO A 13 26.72 -3.63 0.93
CA PRO A 13 26.75 -2.94 2.22
C PRO A 13 26.49 -1.43 2.04
N VAL A 14 25.31 -1.08 1.46
CA VAL A 14 24.96 0.29 1.04
C VAL A 14 25.12 1.30 2.17
N GLN A 15 24.73 0.95 3.39
CA GLN A 15 24.88 1.82 4.55
C GLN A 15 26.35 2.19 4.79
N LYS A 16 27.26 1.20 4.74
CA LYS A 16 28.70 1.40 4.94
C LYS A 16 29.29 2.25 3.81
N VAL A 17 28.99 1.87 2.57
CA VAL A 17 29.51 2.58 1.37
C VAL A 17 29.10 4.05 1.39
N LEU A 18 27.85 4.36 1.71
CA LEU A 18 27.38 5.75 1.79
C LEU A 18 27.96 6.51 2.99
N SER A 19 28.05 5.85 4.17
CA SER A 19 28.67 6.49 5.34
C SER A 19 30.12 6.83 5.12
N GLU A 20 30.90 5.93 4.52
CA GLU A 20 32.31 6.16 4.19
C GLU A 20 32.47 7.25 3.12
N ARG A 21 31.61 7.24 2.09
CA ARG A 21 31.68 8.22 0.99
C ARG A 21 31.37 9.64 1.42
N TYR A 22 30.40 9.82 2.33
CA TYR A 22 29.90 11.16 2.70
C TYR A 22 30.35 11.61 4.09
N GLY A 23 31.00 10.75 4.87
CA GLY A 23 31.49 11.08 6.22
C GLY A 23 30.39 11.35 7.23
N VAL A 24 29.18 10.83 7.01
CA VAL A 24 28.01 11.01 7.87
C VAL A 24 27.37 9.67 8.25
N PRO A 25 26.69 9.58 9.40
CA PRO A 25 25.92 8.39 9.73
C PRO A 25 24.79 8.17 8.69
N VAL A 26 24.65 6.93 8.22
CA VAL A 26 23.62 6.54 7.26
C VAL A 26 22.83 5.37 7.84
N TRP A 27 21.51 5.40 7.69
CA TRP A 27 20.61 4.30 8.05
C TRP A 27 19.82 3.87 6.82
N ILE A 28 19.54 2.58 6.73
CA ILE A 28 18.71 2.00 5.69
C ILE A 28 17.42 1.49 6.34
N GLY A 29 16.30 1.78 5.71
CA GLY A 29 14.98 1.28 6.10
C GLY A 29 14.16 0.87 4.88
N ASN A 30 13.14 0.04 5.11
CA ASN A 30 12.10 -0.19 4.13
C ASN A 30 11.27 1.10 3.97
N ASP A 31 10.90 1.47 2.75
CA ASP A 31 10.21 2.71 2.42
C ASP A 31 8.85 2.86 3.13
N ALA A 32 8.02 1.81 3.13
CA ALA A 32 6.73 1.83 3.82
C ALA A 32 6.89 1.94 5.35
N LYS A 33 7.93 1.32 5.92
CA LYS A 33 8.23 1.44 7.36
C LYS A 33 8.74 2.83 7.72
N CYS A 34 9.52 3.46 6.85
CA CYS A 34 9.92 4.86 7.01
C CYS A 34 8.71 5.79 6.94
N ALA A 35 7.80 5.57 5.99
CA ALA A 35 6.55 6.32 5.89
C ALA A 35 5.68 6.14 7.15
N GLY A 36 5.50 4.89 7.62
CA GLY A 36 4.78 4.61 8.87
C GLY A 36 5.40 5.31 10.09
N SER A 37 6.74 5.34 10.20
CA SER A 37 7.42 6.09 11.26
C SER A 37 7.15 7.59 11.19
N ALA A 38 7.10 8.17 10.00
CA ALA A 38 6.78 9.59 9.79
C ALA A 38 5.34 9.89 10.21
N GLU A 39 4.40 9.02 9.86
CA GLU A 39 2.99 9.15 10.24
C GLU A 39 2.79 9.09 11.77
N VAL A 40 3.55 8.27 12.48
CA VAL A 40 3.54 8.23 13.95
C VAL A 40 4.16 9.49 14.57
N GLY A 41 5.24 9.99 13.98
CA GLY A 41 5.92 11.17 14.53
C GLY A 41 5.20 12.48 14.25
N TYR A 42 4.71 12.66 13.04
CA TYR A 42 4.26 13.96 12.53
C TYR A 42 2.93 13.92 11.77
N GLY A 43 2.41 12.73 11.45
CA GLY A 43 1.26 12.57 10.57
C GLY A 43 -0.02 12.13 11.25
N ALA A 44 -0.80 11.36 10.52
CA ALA A 44 -2.14 10.94 10.89
C ALA A 44 -2.20 9.94 12.04
N LEU A 45 -1.08 9.28 12.39
CA LEU A 45 -1.00 8.21 13.41
C LEU A 45 -0.41 8.68 14.74
N LYS A 46 -0.12 9.98 14.91
CA LYS A 46 0.55 10.54 16.11
C LYS A 46 -0.22 10.33 17.41
N ASP A 47 -1.55 10.25 17.36
CA ASP A 47 -2.43 10.25 18.53
C ASP A 47 -2.91 8.84 18.94
N VAL A 48 -2.47 7.78 18.22
CA VAL A 48 -2.86 6.39 18.49
C VAL A 48 -1.65 5.52 18.86
N GLN A 49 -1.88 4.42 19.56
CA GLN A 49 -0.81 3.50 20.00
C GLN A 49 -0.54 2.42 18.94
N ASP A 50 -1.61 1.74 18.53
CA ASP A 50 -1.55 0.62 17.58
C ASP A 50 -2.21 1.04 16.27
N SER A 51 -1.47 0.95 15.18
CA SER A 51 -1.95 1.43 13.90
C SER A 51 -1.26 0.72 12.72
N VAL A 52 -1.82 0.91 11.55
CA VAL A 52 -1.26 0.35 10.32
C VAL A 52 -1.19 1.44 9.26
N ALA A 53 -0.04 1.58 8.63
CA ALA A 53 0.11 2.38 7.43
C ALA A 53 0.12 1.47 6.20
N ILE A 54 -0.68 1.82 5.19
CA ILE A 54 -0.73 1.18 3.87
C ILE A 54 -0.32 2.21 2.83
N ILE A 55 0.66 1.88 2.03
CA ILE A 55 1.23 2.79 1.03
C ILE A 55 0.87 2.27 -0.36
N LEU A 56 0.02 3.01 -1.06
CA LEU A 56 -0.44 2.70 -2.42
C LEU A 56 0.46 3.38 -3.44
N GLY A 57 1.35 2.60 -4.05
CA GLY A 57 2.31 3.06 -5.06
C GLY A 57 2.27 2.18 -6.31
N THR A 58 3.43 1.92 -6.90
CA THR A 58 3.58 0.94 -8.00
C THR A 58 3.06 -0.43 -7.56
N GLY A 59 3.35 -0.82 -6.32
CA GLY A 59 2.74 -1.93 -5.60
C GLY A 59 2.08 -1.43 -4.33
N ILE A 60 2.05 -2.29 -3.30
CA ILE A 60 1.56 -1.96 -1.97
C ILE A 60 2.67 -2.16 -0.95
N GLY A 61 2.89 -1.16 -0.12
CA GLY A 61 3.73 -1.27 1.07
C GLY A 61 2.89 -1.26 2.34
N GLY A 62 3.45 -1.80 3.42
CA GLY A 62 2.78 -1.79 4.72
C GLY A 62 3.71 -1.63 5.89
N CYS A 63 3.18 -1.06 6.96
CA CYS A 63 3.87 -0.87 8.21
C CYS A 63 2.92 -1.13 9.37
N LEU A 64 3.21 -2.13 10.19
CA LEU A 64 2.52 -2.34 11.47
C LEU A 64 3.19 -1.49 12.54
N ILE A 65 2.41 -0.77 13.31
CA ILE A 65 2.85 0.08 14.40
C ILE A 65 2.21 -0.44 15.71
N LYS A 66 3.05 -0.81 16.66
CA LYS A 66 2.66 -1.29 17.98
C LYS A 66 3.28 -0.40 19.05
N ASP A 67 2.48 0.11 20.00
CA ASP A 67 2.96 1.02 21.05
C ASP A 67 3.74 2.23 20.47
N LYS A 68 3.23 2.84 19.41
CA LYS A 68 3.86 3.95 18.64
C LYS A 68 5.23 3.61 18.02
N LYS A 69 5.55 2.35 17.85
CA LYS A 69 6.82 1.89 17.25
C LYS A 69 6.56 0.97 16.08
N VAL A 70 7.37 1.10 15.06
CA VAL A 70 7.33 0.18 13.92
C VAL A 70 7.64 -1.24 14.40
N HIS A 71 6.69 -2.13 14.17
CA HIS A 71 6.84 -3.55 14.47
C HIS A 71 7.52 -4.25 13.30
N ASN A 72 8.81 -4.52 13.42
CA ASN A 72 9.60 -5.14 12.36
C ASN A 72 9.45 -6.67 12.29
N GLY A 73 9.01 -7.31 13.38
CA GLY A 73 9.08 -8.77 13.52
C GLY A 73 10.52 -9.26 13.61
N ARG A 74 10.69 -10.57 13.80
CA ARG A 74 12.00 -11.18 14.01
C ARG A 74 12.91 -11.11 12.78
N ARG A 75 12.31 -11.10 11.57
CA ARG A 75 13.02 -11.16 10.28
C ARG A 75 12.79 -9.91 9.44
N PHE A 76 12.33 -8.82 10.05
CA PHE A 76 11.98 -7.56 9.39
C PHE A 76 10.85 -7.66 8.34
N SER A 77 10.09 -8.75 8.35
CA SER A 77 8.99 -9.00 7.39
C SER A 77 7.59 -8.73 7.97
N ALA A 78 7.48 -8.33 9.23
CA ALA A 78 6.17 -7.93 9.75
C ALA A 78 5.68 -6.68 9.02
N GLY A 79 4.42 -6.70 8.59
CA GLY A 79 3.83 -5.61 7.82
C GLY A 79 4.14 -5.63 6.32
N GLU A 80 4.82 -6.65 5.79
CA GLU A 80 4.99 -6.83 4.35
C GLU A 80 3.68 -7.30 3.71
N VAL A 81 2.69 -6.41 3.71
CA VAL A 81 1.31 -6.70 3.26
C VAL A 81 1.24 -7.00 1.77
N SER A 82 2.22 -6.54 0.99
CA SER A 82 2.38 -6.87 -0.43
C SER A 82 2.34 -8.37 -0.71
N CYS A 83 2.77 -9.18 0.27
CA CYS A 83 2.83 -10.64 0.20
C CYS A 83 1.53 -11.35 0.61
N LEU A 84 0.48 -10.61 0.99
CA LEU A 84 -0.82 -11.21 1.28
C LEU A 84 -1.47 -11.70 0.00
N TYR A 85 -2.01 -12.91 0.02
CA TYR A 85 -2.81 -13.43 -1.08
C TYR A 85 -4.23 -12.83 -1.00
N THR A 86 -4.75 -12.40 -2.15
CA THR A 86 -6.09 -11.82 -2.30
C THR A 86 -7.09 -12.80 -2.88
N ASN A 87 -6.64 -13.99 -3.29
CA ASN A 87 -7.47 -15.05 -3.83
C ASN A 87 -7.05 -16.42 -3.27
N ASN A 88 -7.91 -17.41 -3.43
CA ASN A 88 -7.71 -18.80 -3.02
C ASN A 88 -7.57 -19.74 -4.24
N THR A 89 -6.95 -19.29 -5.32
CA THR A 89 -6.73 -20.12 -6.52
C THR A 89 -5.70 -21.20 -6.26
N TYR A 90 -5.92 -22.39 -6.87
CA TYR A 90 -4.98 -23.51 -6.84
C TYR A 90 -4.56 -23.87 -8.26
N PRO A 91 -3.26 -24.04 -8.54
CA PRO A 91 -2.13 -23.70 -7.66
C PRO A 91 -2.06 -22.19 -7.39
N ALA A 92 -1.45 -21.83 -6.26
CA ALA A 92 -1.24 -20.43 -5.93
C ALA A 92 -0.30 -19.78 -6.97
N ASP A 93 -0.68 -18.56 -7.39
CA ASP A 93 0.03 -17.78 -8.39
C ASP A 93 0.43 -16.44 -7.79
N TYR A 94 1.62 -15.93 -8.11
CA TYR A 94 2.11 -14.66 -7.60
C TYR A 94 1.20 -13.47 -8.02
N HIS A 95 0.42 -13.59 -9.10
CA HIS A 95 -0.58 -12.57 -9.47
C HIS A 95 -1.71 -12.43 -8.45
N GLY A 96 -1.91 -13.45 -7.60
CA GLY A 96 -2.83 -13.37 -6.48
C GLY A 96 -2.33 -12.57 -5.28
N LEU A 97 -1.08 -12.12 -5.28
CA LEU A 97 -0.55 -11.28 -4.23
C LEU A 97 -1.16 -9.87 -4.28
N TRP A 98 -1.39 -9.27 -3.11
CA TRP A 98 -1.98 -7.95 -2.99
C TRP A 98 -1.19 -6.86 -3.72
N ALA A 99 0.13 -7.00 -3.81
CA ALA A 99 0.98 -6.11 -4.59
C ALA A 99 0.53 -5.95 -6.05
N PHE A 100 -0.03 -7.00 -6.66
CA PHE A 100 -0.44 -6.98 -8.06
C PHE A 100 -1.90 -6.61 -8.25
N THR A 101 -2.76 -6.88 -7.26
CA THR A 101 -4.22 -6.67 -7.39
C THR A 101 -4.67 -5.26 -7.02
N SER A 102 -3.90 -4.55 -6.19
CA SER A 102 -4.32 -3.25 -5.64
C SER A 102 -3.23 -2.16 -5.67
N GLY A 103 -2.15 -2.35 -6.42
CA GLY A 103 -1.25 -1.26 -6.81
C GLY A 103 -1.82 -0.46 -7.98
N ILE A 104 -1.07 0.53 -8.48
CA ILE A 104 -1.51 1.34 -9.63
C ILE A 104 -1.79 0.48 -10.87
N ALA A 105 -1.06 -0.62 -11.08
CA ALA A 105 -1.30 -1.54 -12.17
C ALA A 105 -2.65 -2.27 -12.03
N GLY A 106 -3.06 -2.63 -10.81
CA GLY A 106 -4.36 -3.21 -10.52
C GLY A 106 -5.49 -2.23 -10.82
N LEU A 107 -5.37 -0.97 -10.39
CA LEU A 107 -6.33 0.08 -10.72
C LEU A 107 -6.46 0.28 -12.23
N LEU A 108 -5.33 0.40 -12.94
CA LEU A 108 -5.33 0.55 -14.39
C LEU A 108 -6.01 -0.63 -15.09
N GLY A 109 -5.71 -1.86 -14.67
CA GLY A 109 -6.33 -3.06 -15.24
C GLY A 109 -7.85 -3.09 -15.05
N LEU A 110 -8.35 -2.65 -13.90
CA LEU A 110 -9.78 -2.52 -13.66
C LEU A 110 -10.41 -1.44 -14.55
N VAL A 111 -9.78 -0.27 -14.67
CA VAL A 111 -10.26 0.81 -15.54
C VAL A 111 -10.32 0.35 -16.99
N GLN A 112 -9.28 -0.32 -17.49
CA GLN A 112 -9.26 -0.89 -18.84
C GLN A 112 -10.38 -1.91 -19.05
N LYS A 113 -10.59 -2.81 -18.08
CA LYS A 113 -11.68 -3.81 -18.08
C LYS A 113 -13.05 -3.16 -18.20
N TYR A 114 -13.33 -2.13 -17.39
CA TYR A 114 -14.63 -1.46 -17.36
C TYR A 114 -14.87 -0.56 -18.56
N LEU A 115 -13.82 0.09 -19.08
CA LEU A 115 -13.89 0.91 -20.31
C LEU A 115 -13.84 0.07 -21.59
N GLU A 116 -13.51 -1.21 -21.50
CA GLU A 116 -13.32 -2.12 -22.64
C GLU A 116 -12.25 -1.60 -23.62
N THR A 117 -11.09 -1.19 -23.08
CA THR A 117 -10.00 -0.57 -23.86
C THR A 117 -8.63 -1.05 -23.39
N ASP A 118 -7.65 -1.02 -24.26
CA ASP A 118 -6.23 -1.27 -23.95
C ASP A 118 -5.46 0.04 -23.69
N GLU A 119 -6.15 1.18 -23.70
CA GLU A 119 -5.53 2.48 -23.47
C GLU A 119 -4.97 2.57 -22.06
N LYS A 120 -3.81 3.22 -21.92
CA LYS A 120 -3.15 3.43 -20.63
C LYS A 120 -3.44 4.83 -20.13
N TYR A 121 -3.99 4.89 -18.91
CA TYR A 121 -4.29 6.14 -18.22
C TYR A 121 -3.33 6.34 -17.06
N SER A 122 -2.96 7.58 -16.79
CA SER A 122 -2.30 7.94 -15.55
C SER A 122 -3.30 7.91 -14.38
N GLY A 123 -2.78 7.83 -13.14
CA GLY A 123 -3.65 7.96 -11.96
C GLY A 123 -4.45 9.26 -11.95
N GLU A 124 -3.84 10.38 -12.38
CA GLU A 124 -4.49 11.68 -12.50
C GLU A 124 -5.68 11.63 -13.46
N GLN A 125 -5.47 11.10 -14.68
CA GLN A 125 -6.54 10.97 -15.69
C GLN A 125 -7.70 10.09 -15.20
N ILE A 126 -7.40 8.99 -14.48
CA ILE A 126 -8.43 8.12 -13.89
C ILE A 126 -9.29 8.91 -12.90
N PHE A 127 -8.67 9.68 -12.00
CA PHE A 127 -9.42 10.47 -11.03
C PHE A 127 -10.12 11.69 -11.65
N GLU A 128 -9.60 12.29 -12.71
CA GLU A 128 -10.30 13.32 -13.49
C GLU A 128 -11.59 12.76 -14.10
N MET A 129 -11.52 11.58 -14.76
CA MET A 129 -12.70 10.90 -15.31
C MET A 129 -13.72 10.55 -14.22
N ALA A 130 -13.26 10.03 -13.07
CA ALA A 130 -14.13 9.71 -11.96
C ALA A 130 -14.83 10.94 -11.39
N ASN A 131 -14.08 12.03 -11.16
CA ASN A 131 -14.61 13.29 -10.65
C ASN A 131 -15.56 13.98 -11.63
N SER A 132 -15.43 13.72 -12.94
CA SER A 132 -16.38 14.18 -13.95
C SER A 132 -17.64 13.31 -14.08
N GLY A 133 -17.75 12.24 -13.28
CA GLY A 133 -18.93 11.40 -13.23
C GLY A 133 -18.94 10.25 -14.23
N ASN A 134 -17.78 9.81 -14.76
CA ASN A 134 -17.73 8.64 -15.62
C ASN A 134 -18.11 7.37 -14.83
N GLU A 135 -19.29 6.85 -15.10
CA GLU A 135 -19.88 5.72 -14.36
C GLU A 135 -19.04 4.43 -14.44
N LYS A 136 -18.43 4.14 -15.59
CA LYS A 136 -17.56 2.96 -15.76
C LYS A 136 -16.29 3.07 -14.92
N VAL A 137 -15.67 4.25 -14.88
CA VAL A 137 -14.48 4.50 -14.06
C VAL A 137 -14.84 4.51 -12.57
N LEU A 138 -15.98 5.05 -12.19
CA LEU A 138 -16.47 4.99 -10.81
C LEU A 138 -16.71 3.54 -10.37
N ALA A 139 -17.28 2.69 -11.23
CA ALA A 139 -17.46 1.27 -10.94
C ALA A 139 -16.12 0.53 -10.80
N ALA A 140 -15.13 0.84 -11.64
CA ALA A 140 -13.77 0.31 -11.52
C ALA A 140 -13.10 0.72 -10.19
N LEU A 141 -13.28 1.98 -9.77
CA LEU A 141 -12.80 2.47 -8.47
C LEU A 141 -13.52 1.78 -7.30
N ASP A 142 -14.81 1.52 -7.42
CA ASP A 142 -15.56 0.78 -6.38
C ASP A 142 -15.01 -0.64 -6.19
N GLU A 143 -14.76 -1.37 -7.29
CA GLU A 143 -14.14 -2.70 -7.23
C GLU A 143 -12.71 -2.63 -6.65
N PHE A 144 -11.91 -1.66 -7.06
CA PHE A 144 -10.56 -1.44 -6.53
C PHE A 144 -10.57 -1.15 -5.03
N CYS A 145 -11.44 -0.25 -4.58
CA CYS A 145 -11.57 0.12 -3.17
C CYS A 145 -12.13 -1.02 -2.32
N PHE A 146 -12.99 -1.87 -2.90
CA PHE A 146 -13.45 -3.08 -2.24
C PHE A 146 -12.29 -4.05 -1.95
N TYR A 147 -11.38 -4.27 -2.89
CA TYR A 147 -10.22 -5.13 -2.66
C TYR A 147 -9.29 -4.59 -1.56
N ILE A 148 -9.13 -3.28 -1.49
CA ILE A 148 -8.39 -2.64 -0.40
C ILE A 148 -9.12 -2.85 0.93
N ALA A 149 -10.41 -2.53 0.98
CA ALA A 149 -11.23 -2.63 2.18
C ALA A 149 -11.25 -4.06 2.75
N LEU A 150 -11.31 -5.07 1.88
CA LEU A 150 -11.28 -6.48 2.26
C LEU A 150 -9.97 -6.83 2.98
N GLN A 151 -8.83 -6.33 2.51
CA GLN A 151 -7.55 -6.59 3.18
C GLN A 151 -7.41 -5.79 4.48
N LEU A 152 -7.94 -4.57 4.55
CA LEU A 152 -8.00 -3.81 5.81
C LEU A 152 -8.84 -4.56 6.85
N TYR A 153 -9.96 -5.16 6.44
CA TYR A 153 -10.80 -6.01 7.30
C TYR A 153 -10.02 -7.23 7.82
N ASN A 154 -9.28 -7.93 6.96
CA ASN A 154 -8.45 -9.05 7.35
C ASN A 154 -7.35 -8.63 8.35
N ILE A 155 -6.71 -7.48 8.12
CA ILE A 155 -5.69 -6.93 9.02
C ILE A 155 -6.33 -6.51 10.35
N GLN A 156 -7.53 -5.94 10.33
CA GLN A 156 -8.29 -5.63 11.56
C GLN A 156 -8.49 -6.88 12.41
N ALA A 157 -8.89 -7.99 11.80
CA ALA A 157 -9.13 -9.24 12.52
C ALA A 157 -7.86 -9.86 13.13
N ILE A 158 -6.67 -9.55 12.61
CA ILE A 158 -5.38 -10.13 13.03
C ILE A 158 -4.64 -9.21 14.01
N PHE A 159 -4.64 -7.91 13.75
CA PHE A 159 -3.79 -6.95 14.45
C PHE A 159 -4.57 -6.00 15.37
N ASP A 160 -5.85 -5.79 15.10
CA ASP A 160 -6.78 -4.92 15.84
C ASP A 160 -6.23 -3.48 16.03
N PRO A 161 -5.86 -2.78 14.94
CA PRO A 161 -5.36 -1.42 15.05
C PRO A 161 -6.46 -0.42 15.38
N GLU A 162 -6.11 0.63 16.12
CA GLU A 162 -7.01 1.77 16.37
C GLU A 162 -7.26 2.60 15.10
N LYS A 163 -6.29 2.59 14.16
CA LYS A 163 -6.36 3.43 12.96
C LYS A 163 -5.54 2.86 11.80
N PHE A 164 -6.10 2.99 10.59
CA PHE A 164 -5.35 2.82 9.36
C PHE A 164 -5.00 4.19 8.76
N ALA A 165 -3.77 4.35 8.29
CA ALA A 165 -3.36 5.46 7.42
C ALA A 165 -3.12 4.94 6.01
N ILE A 166 -3.75 5.56 5.03
CA ILE A 166 -3.55 5.25 3.62
C ILE A 166 -2.69 6.34 3.00
N GLY A 167 -1.50 5.97 2.54
CA GLY A 167 -0.52 6.87 1.93
C GLY A 167 -0.19 6.48 0.49
N GLY A 168 0.75 7.20 -0.12
CA GLY A 168 1.19 6.98 -1.50
C GLY A 168 0.59 7.95 -2.50
N GLY A 169 1.01 7.89 -3.76
CA GLY A 169 0.70 8.91 -4.77
C GLY A 169 -0.80 9.15 -4.99
N ILE A 170 -1.60 8.08 -5.03
CA ILE A 170 -3.04 8.20 -5.27
C ILE A 170 -3.86 8.52 -4.01
N SER A 171 -3.28 8.42 -2.82
CA SER A 171 -3.99 8.69 -1.56
C SER A 171 -4.34 10.17 -1.35
N ALA A 172 -3.72 11.07 -2.12
CA ALA A 172 -4.04 12.49 -2.14
C ALA A 172 -5.44 12.78 -2.74
N GLN A 173 -6.07 11.80 -3.37
CA GLN A 173 -7.41 11.91 -3.95
C GLN A 173 -8.48 11.64 -2.88
N PRO A 174 -9.28 12.65 -2.48
CA PRO A 174 -10.30 12.45 -1.44
C PRO A 174 -11.31 11.35 -1.78
N LEU A 175 -11.69 11.26 -3.04
CA LEU A 175 -12.62 10.24 -3.55
C LEU A 175 -12.13 8.81 -3.25
N LEU A 176 -10.81 8.55 -3.31
CA LEU A 176 -10.27 7.24 -2.99
C LEU A 176 -10.54 6.85 -1.53
N ILE A 177 -10.25 7.75 -0.61
CA ILE A 177 -10.44 7.50 0.82
C ILE A 177 -11.94 7.36 1.16
N GLU A 178 -12.79 8.18 0.55
CA GLU A 178 -14.24 8.09 0.69
C GLU A 178 -14.73 6.69 0.25
N LYS A 179 -14.38 6.25 -0.95
CA LYS A 179 -14.77 4.95 -1.48
C LYS A 179 -14.20 3.77 -0.68
N ILE A 180 -12.96 3.83 -0.21
CA ILE A 180 -12.41 2.79 0.68
C ILE A 180 -13.26 2.70 1.95
N ASN A 181 -13.61 3.83 2.57
CA ASN A 181 -14.44 3.85 3.77
C ASN A 181 -15.87 3.32 3.51
N GLU A 182 -16.45 3.65 2.36
CA GLU A 182 -17.77 3.12 1.96
C GLU A 182 -17.75 1.59 1.82
N GLN A 183 -16.74 1.05 1.13
CA GLN A 183 -16.60 -0.39 0.96
C GLN A 183 -16.28 -1.09 2.28
N TYR A 184 -15.44 -0.50 3.12
CA TYR A 184 -15.11 -1.04 4.44
C TYR A 184 -16.34 -1.16 5.34
N LYS A 185 -17.21 -0.14 5.37
CA LYS A 185 -18.47 -0.16 6.13
C LYS A 185 -19.44 -1.26 5.69
N LYS A 186 -19.36 -1.72 4.45
CA LYS A 186 -20.23 -2.82 3.94
C LYS A 186 -19.76 -4.20 4.43
N LEU A 187 -18.55 -4.32 4.96
CA LEU A 187 -17.98 -5.57 5.47
C LEU A 187 -18.30 -5.83 6.96
N PHE A 188 -18.90 -4.83 7.65
CA PHE A 188 -19.27 -4.90 9.07
C PHE A 188 -20.78 -4.99 9.27
#